data_96078bc69e613957beb994321f2c7f70
#
_entry.id   96078bc69e613957beb994321f2c7f70
#
_cell.length_a   1.000
_cell.length_b   1.000
_cell.length_c   1.000
_cell.angle_alpha   90.00
_cell.angle_beta   90.00
_cell.angle_gamma   90.00
#
_symmetry.space_group_name_H-M   'P 1'
#
loop_
_entity.id
_entity.type
_entity.pdbx_description
1 polymer ?
#
loop_
_entity_poly.entity_id
_entity_poly.type
_entity_poly.pdbx_seq_one_letter_code
_entity_poly.pdbx_strand_id
1 'polypeptide(L)'
;FSPTKIAFINFQTIQQGSISKANDNSSIKLSEVSLDNLDRLTGYDMVFINGMGLHIVEEQRQQIQQAADKGIPVYTSMATNPANNICNLDSVQQNLIRGYLTNGGKTNYRNMLNYIRKAIDGKISSIPEVEDPAERPSDMLYHAGLTNPDDELEFLTVADYEKFMKDNRLYKEGARKIMITGQMADATGLIEALEKEGYNVYPVQSMTKFMSFIDEVQPNAIINMAHGRMGDKMVDYLKAKNILLFAPLTINSLVDEWEKDPMGMAGGFMSQSIVTPEIDGAIRPFALFAQYEDEEGLRHSYAVPERLKTFVSTINNYLNLNTKPNSEKKVAIYYYKGPGQNALTAAGMEVVPSLYNLLVRMKQEG
;
A
#
# COMPACT_ATOMS: atom_id res chain seq x y z
N PHE A 1 28.87 -5.84 23.11
CA PHE A 1 28.49 -6.51 21.85
C PHE A 1 28.21 -5.43 20.80
N SER A 2 28.97 -5.39 19.69
CA SER A 2 28.74 -4.42 18.65
C SER A 2 27.47 -4.77 17.84
N PRO A 3 26.64 -3.79 17.44
CA PRO A 3 25.47 -4.06 16.62
C PRO A 3 25.86 -4.52 15.22
N THR A 4 24.98 -5.24 14.55
CA THR A 4 25.03 -5.49 13.11
C THR A 4 24.33 -4.37 12.40
N LYS A 5 25.04 -3.63 11.56
CA LYS A 5 24.52 -2.48 10.81
C LYS A 5 24.22 -2.86 9.37
N ILE A 6 22.98 -2.71 8.95
CA ILE A 6 22.50 -3.08 7.62
C ILE A 6 22.03 -1.81 6.89
N ALA A 7 22.56 -1.58 5.69
CA ALA A 7 22.18 -0.48 4.83
C ALA A 7 21.25 -0.96 3.72
N PHE A 8 20.23 -0.14 3.39
CA PHE A 8 19.34 -0.32 2.27
C PHE A 8 19.48 0.81 1.26
N ILE A 9 19.62 0.47 -0.01
CA ILE A 9 19.74 1.41 -1.13
C ILE A 9 18.62 1.12 -2.13
N ASN A 10 17.84 2.14 -2.49
CA ASN A 10 16.78 2.06 -3.50
C ASN A 10 15.67 1.04 -3.18
N PHE A 11 15.42 0.76 -1.92
CA PHE A 11 14.30 -0.10 -1.53
C PHE A 11 12.97 0.67 -1.62
N GLN A 12 11.92 -0.02 -2.03
CA GLN A 12 10.56 0.52 -1.96
C GLN A 12 10.16 0.72 -0.50
N THR A 13 9.48 1.83 -0.21
CA THR A 13 9.08 2.19 1.15
C THR A 13 8.28 1.09 1.85
N ILE A 14 7.35 0.44 1.15
CA ILE A 14 6.55 -0.65 1.73
C ILE A 14 7.40 -1.85 2.13
N GLN A 15 8.37 -2.24 1.31
CA GLN A 15 9.27 -3.36 1.63
C GLN A 15 10.22 -3.00 2.77
N GLN A 16 10.82 -1.82 2.71
CA GLN A 16 11.71 -1.32 3.77
C GLN A 16 10.98 -1.24 5.12
N GLY A 17 9.76 -0.70 5.12
CA GLY A 17 8.93 -0.62 6.31
C GLY A 17 8.56 -2.01 6.86
N SER A 18 8.26 -2.97 5.99
CA SER A 18 7.96 -4.35 6.40
C SER A 18 9.18 -5.05 7.02
N ILE A 19 10.37 -4.85 6.46
CA ILE A 19 11.62 -5.37 7.02
C ILE A 19 11.90 -4.71 8.39
N SER A 20 11.73 -3.40 8.50
CA SER A 20 11.89 -2.68 9.76
C SER A 20 10.97 -3.20 10.86
N LYS A 21 9.70 -3.40 10.56
CA LYS A 21 8.72 -3.95 11.51
C LYS A 21 9.03 -5.39 11.94
N ALA A 22 9.67 -6.18 11.09
CA ALA A 22 10.06 -7.53 11.40
C ALA A 22 11.31 -7.61 12.27
N ASN A 23 12.05 -6.51 12.45
CA ASN A 23 13.25 -6.46 13.27
C ASN A 23 12.91 -6.41 14.77
N ASP A 24 12.93 -7.57 15.42
CA ASP A 24 12.75 -7.72 16.85
C ASP A 24 14.08 -7.82 17.62
N ASN A 25 15.21 -7.76 16.92
CA ASN A 25 16.55 -7.87 17.51
C ASN A 25 17.19 -6.48 17.67
N SER A 26 17.24 -5.98 18.89
CA SER A 26 17.81 -4.67 19.23
C SER A 26 19.31 -4.52 18.87
N SER A 27 20.02 -5.65 18.64
CA SER A 27 21.40 -5.67 18.19
C SER A 27 21.56 -5.54 16.68
N ILE A 28 20.46 -5.44 15.93
CA ILE A 28 20.46 -5.19 14.48
C ILE A 28 19.96 -3.77 14.25
N LYS A 29 20.76 -2.97 13.53
CA LYS A 29 20.44 -1.59 13.19
C LYS A 29 20.27 -1.46 11.69
N LEU A 30 19.16 -0.89 11.29
CA LEU A 30 18.78 -0.69 9.89
C LEU A 30 18.92 0.78 9.52
N SER A 31 19.37 1.07 8.30
CA SER A 31 19.48 2.43 7.80
C SER A 31 19.22 2.48 6.30
N GLU A 32 18.56 3.52 5.84
CA GLU A 32 18.53 3.86 4.43
C GLU A 32 19.80 4.68 4.08
N VAL A 33 20.44 4.35 2.97
CA VAL A 33 21.59 5.09 2.45
C VAL A 33 21.21 5.61 1.06
N SER A 34 21.25 6.95 0.91
CA SER A 34 21.00 7.59 -0.39
C SER A 34 22.21 7.45 -1.31
N LEU A 35 21.96 7.59 -2.61
CA LEU A 35 23.00 7.56 -3.63
C LEU A 35 24.03 8.70 -3.50
N ASP A 36 23.72 9.73 -2.74
CA ASP A 36 24.63 10.86 -2.46
C ASP A 36 25.58 10.58 -1.28
N ASN A 37 25.38 9.49 -0.54
CA ASN A 37 26.13 9.15 0.68
C ASN A 37 26.81 7.77 0.61
N LEU A 38 27.19 7.31 -0.56
CA LEU A 38 27.80 5.99 -0.77
C LEU A 38 29.19 5.83 -0.14
N ASP A 39 29.83 6.92 0.24
CA ASP A 39 31.08 6.95 1.03
C ASP A 39 30.90 6.32 2.43
N ARG A 40 29.69 6.28 2.94
CA ARG A 40 29.36 5.69 4.25
C ARG A 40 29.27 4.16 4.26
N LEU A 41 29.26 3.50 3.10
CA LEU A 41 29.02 2.05 2.99
C LEU A 41 30.03 1.21 3.76
N THR A 42 31.26 1.68 3.92
CA THR A 42 32.30 0.99 4.70
C THR A 42 32.01 0.93 6.21
N GLY A 43 31.02 1.65 6.69
CA GLY A 43 30.56 1.63 8.08
C GLY A 43 29.47 0.60 8.38
N TYR A 44 29.08 -0.22 7.39
CA TYR A 44 28.03 -1.22 7.51
C TYR A 44 28.60 -2.65 7.46
N ASP A 45 27.84 -3.56 8.05
CA ASP A 45 28.16 -5.00 8.10
C ASP A 45 27.42 -5.77 6.97
N MET A 46 26.45 -5.14 6.33
CA MET A 46 25.74 -5.63 5.15
C MET A 46 25.11 -4.48 4.37
N VAL A 47 25.14 -4.56 3.05
CA VAL A 47 24.51 -3.60 2.14
C VAL A 47 23.56 -4.32 1.20
N PHE A 48 22.28 -3.90 1.23
CA PHE A 48 21.27 -4.31 0.29
C PHE A 48 21.01 -3.25 -0.76
N ILE A 49 20.92 -3.67 -2.01
CA ILE A 49 20.60 -2.80 -3.15
C ILE A 49 19.42 -3.40 -3.90
N ASN A 50 18.35 -2.61 -4.08
CA ASN A 50 17.31 -2.96 -5.04
C ASN A 50 17.73 -2.44 -6.41
N GLY A 51 18.07 -3.35 -7.31
CA GLY A 51 18.53 -3.04 -8.66
C GLY A 51 17.43 -2.72 -9.65
N MET A 52 16.15 -2.92 -9.29
CA MET A 52 15.03 -2.62 -10.16
C MET A 52 14.88 -1.10 -10.33
N GLY A 53 14.96 -0.63 -11.58
CA GLY A 53 14.86 0.80 -11.89
C GLY A 53 15.99 1.65 -11.28
N LEU A 54 17.09 1.04 -10.86
CA LEU A 54 18.23 1.75 -10.31
C LEU A 54 18.99 2.45 -11.41
N HIS A 55 19.01 3.78 -11.36
CA HIS A 55 19.80 4.64 -12.24
C HIS A 55 20.95 5.25 -11.46
N ILE A 56 22.16 4.77 -11.73
CA ILE A 56 23.39 5.26 -11.11
C ILE A 56 24.42 5.60 -12.19
N VAL A 57 25.23 6.62 -11.89
CA VAL A 57 26.38 6.97 -12.72
C VAL A 57 27.58 6.06 -12.42
N GLU A 58 28.55 6.02 -13.29
CA GLU A 58 29.72 5.14 -13.16
C GLU A 58 30.50 5.37 -11.86
N GLU A 59 30.62 6.62 -11.41
CA GLU A 59 31.27 6.95 -10.14
C GLU A 59 30.57 6.30 -8.94
N GLN A 60 29.23 6.34 -8.89
CA GLN A 60 28.44 5.72 -7.85
C GLN A 60 28.58 4.18 -7.90
N ARG A 61 28.58 3.59 -9.09
CA ARG A 61 28.81 2.16 -9.27
C ARG A 61 30.19 1.74 -8.73
N GLN A 62 31.21 2.53 -9.03
CA GLN A 62 32.57 2.30 -8.51
C GLN A 62 32.64 2.42 -7.00
N GLN A 63 31.94 3.35 -6.37
CA GLN A 63 31.88 3.46 -4.91
C GLN A 63 31.27 2.21 -4.26
N ILE A 64 30.19 1.67 -4.83
CA ILE A 64 29.59 0.42 -4.37
C ILE A 64 30.57 -0.76 -4.57
N GLN A 65 31.20 -0.85 -5.73
CA GLN A 65 32.19 -1.90 -6.02
C GLN A 65 33.39 -1.83 -5.08
N GLN A 66 33.88 -0.64 -4.78
CA GLN A 66 34.98 -0.45 -3.82
C GLN A 66 34.60 -0.91 -2.40
N ALA A 67 33.36 -0.69 -1.96
CA ALA A 67 32.89 -1.22 -0.69
C ALA A 67 32.91 -2.76 -0.69
N ALA A 68 32.43 -3.39 -1.77
CA ALA A 68 32.45 -4.84 -1.93
C ALA A 68 33.91 -5.38 -1.98
N ASP A 69 34.81 -4.70 -2.69
CA ASP A 69 36.22 -5.09 -2.80
C ASP A 69 36.98 -4.97 -1.46
N LYS A 70 36.53 -4.09 -0.58
CA LYS A 70 37.02 -3.97 0.81
C LYS A 70 36.44 -5.02 1.75
N GLY A 71 35.60 -5.93 1.23
CA GLY A 71 35.04 -7.03 2.00
C GLY A 71 33.73 -6.70 2.71
N ILE A 72 33.11 -5.54 2.44
CA ILE A 72 31.75 -5.27 2.92
C ILE A 72 30.77 -6.19 2.15
N PRO A 73 29.97 -7.00 2.84
CA PRO A 73 28.96 -7.84 2.19
C PRO A 73 27.94 -6.99 1.44
N VAL A 74 27.79 -7.22 0.12
CA VAL A 74 26.87 -6.51 -0.75
C VAL A 74 26.00 -7.52 -1.50
N TYR A 75 24.69 -7.27 -1.49
CA TYR A 75 23.72 -8.04 -2.25
C TYR A 75 22.83 -7.11 -3.07
N THR A 76 22.79 -7.29 -4.38
CA THR A 76 21.88 -6.59 -5.29
C THR A 76 20.79 -7.54 -5.75
N SER A 77 19.53 -7.15 -5.56
CA SER A 77 18.37 -7.86 -6.06
C SER A 77 17.84 -7.23 -7.36
N MET A 78 17.30 -8.05 -8.26
CA MET A 78 16.53 -7.61 -9.43
C MET A 78 17.19 -6.53 -10.28
N ALA A 79 18.49 -6.62 -10.54
CA ALA A 79 19.20 -5.63 -11.35
C ALA A 79 18.66 -5.60 -12.79
N THR A 80 17.98 -4.53 -13.17
CA THR A 80 17.52 -4.30 -14.56
C THR A 80 18.67 -3.99 -15.50
N ASN A 81 19.72 -3.32 -15.00
CA ASN A 81 20.99 -3.16 -15.70
C ASN A 81 22.00 -4.17 -15.11
N PRO A 82 22.50 -5.15 -15.89
CA PRO A 82 23.47 -6.13 -15.40
C PRO A 82 24.73 -5.53 -14.79
N ALA A 83 25.15 -4.35 -15.24
CA ALA A 83 26.32 -3.64 -14.69
C ALA A 83 26.13 -3.24 -13.21
N ASN A 84 24.87 -3.12 -12.76
CA ASN A 84 24.52 -2.78 -11.37
C ASN A 84 24.39 -4.03 -10.47
N ASN A 85 24.56 -5.22 -11.02
CA ASN A 85 24.47 -6.47 -10.23
C ASN A 85 25.75 -6.71 -9.46
N ILE A 86 25.96 -5.95 -8.40
CA ILE A 86 27.12 -6.08 -7.52
C ILE A 86 26.75 -6.98 -6.36
N CYS A 87 27.44 -8.11 -6.24
CA CYS A 87 27.21 -9.08 -5.16
C CYS A 87 28.51 -9.83 -4.88
N ASN A 88 28.92 -9.86 -3.61
CA ASN A 88 30.12 -10.60 -3.18
C ASN A 88 29.79 -11.71 -2.17
N LEU A 89 28.52 -12.04 -1.98
CA LEU A 89 28.11 -13.18 -1.18
C LEU A 89 28.37 -14.51 -1.92
N ASP A 90 28.64 -15.58 -1.19
CA ASP A 90 28.69 -16.91 -1.78
C ASP A 90 27.30 -17.40 -2.26
N SER A 91 27.29 -18.50 -3.01
CA SER A 91 26.06 -19.00 -3.62
C SER A 91 24.99 -19.44 -2.60
N VAL A 92 25.40 -19.96 -1.45
CA VAL A 92 24.48 -20.40 -0.38
C VAL A 92 23.83 -19.17 0.26
N GLN A 93 24.65 -18.18 0.63
CA GLN A 93 24.16 -16.91 1.18
C GLN A 93 23.23 -16.19 0.22
N GLN A 94 23.60 -16.12 -1.08
CA GLN A 94 22.72 -15.51 -2.10
C GLN A 94 21.39 -16.20 -2.21
N ASN A 95 21.33 -17.53 -2.21
CA ASN A 95 20.09 -18.28 -2.32
C ASN A 95 19.17 -18.08 -1.11
N LEU A 96 19.73 -18.10 0.10
CA LEU A 96 18.95 -17.85 1.33
C LEU A 96 18.39 -16.41 1.35
N ILE A 97 19.24 -15.42 1.09
CA ILE A 97 18.82 -14.01 1.05
C ILE A 97 17.73 -13.79 -0.02
N ARG A 98 17.92 -14.36 -1.20
CA ARG A 98 16.92 -14.30 -2.28
C ARG A 98 15.60 -14.93 -1.84
N GLY A 99 15.63 -16.08 -1.20
CA GLY A 99 14.44 -16.78 -0.70
C GLY A 99 13.67 -15.93 0.31
N TYR A 100 14.35 -15.35 1.30
CA TYR A 100 13.73 -14.45 2.28
C TYR A 100 13.09 -13.23 1.63
N LEU A 101 13.79 -12.55 0.72
CA LEU A 101 13.29 -11.34 0.04
C LEU A 101 12.13 -11.66 -0.91
N THR A 102 12.21 -12.75 -1.65
CA THR A 102 11.19 -13.14 -2.64
C THR A 102 9.90 -13.55 -1.97
N ASN A 103 9.98 -14.37 -0.92
CA ASN A 103 8.79 -14.82 -0.19
C ASN A 103 8.26 -13.72 0.71
N GLY A 104 9.12 -12.92 1.31
CA GLY A 104 8.73 -11.81 2.18
C GLY A 104 7.98 -12.26 3.42
N GLY A 105 7.32 -11.31 4.07
CA GLY A 105 6.57 -11.51 5.28
C GLY A 105 7.41 -11.41 6.55
N LYS A 106 6.76 -11.22 7.67
CA LYS A 106 7.39 -10.90 8.94
C LYS A 106 8.40 -11.97 9.38
N THR A 107 7.99 -13.25 9.32
CA THR A 107 8.84 -14.38 9.74
C THR A 107 10.07 -14.51 8.85
N ASN A 108 9.91 -14.42 7.52
CA ASN A 108 11.03 -14.46 6.58
C ASN A 108 12.01 -13.30 6.80
N TYR A 109 11.52 -12.10 6.97
CA TYR A 109 12.37 -10.93 7.21
C TYR A 109 13.08 -10.99 8.55
N ARG A 110 12.42 -11.45 9.61
CA ARG A 110 13.05 -11.69 10.91
C ARG A 110 14.18 -12.70 10.80
N ASN A 111 13.92 -13.83 10.16
CA ASN A 111 14.95 -14.86 9.95
C ASN A 111 16.09 -14.34 9.08
N MET A 112 15.80 -13.55 8.03
CA MET A 112 16.82 -12.92 7.20
C MET A 112 17.77 -12.03 8.01
N LEU A 113 17.23 -11.16 8.84
CA LEU A 113 18.02 -10.24 9.65
C LEU A 113 18.91 -10.98 10.65
N ASN A 114 18.35 -11.98 11.32
CA ASN A 114 19.13 -12.81 12.25
C ASN A 114 20.14 -13.70 11.52
N TYR A 115 19.83 -14.21 10.32
CA TYR A 115 20.79 -14.92 9.46
C TYR A 115 21.98 -14.04 9.10
N ILE A 116 21.74 -12.78 8.72
CA ILE A 116 22.81 -11.82 8.39
C ILE A 116 23.71 -11.63 9.60
N ARG A 117 23.16 -11.38 10.78
CA ARG A 117 23.95 -11.21 11.99
C ARG A 117 24.80 -12.44 12.31
N LYS A 118 24.21 -13.63 12.21
CA LYS A 118 24.85 -14.90 12.55
C LYS A 118 25.88 -15.35 11.53
N ALA A 119 25.47 -15.43 10.26
CA ALA A 119 26.22 -16.13 9.22
C ALA A 119 27.06 -15.21 8.32
N ILE A 120 26.67 -13.96 8.16
CA ILE A 120 27.38 -12.98 7.31
C ILE A 120 28.29 -12.11 8.18
N ASP A 121 27.75 -11.53 9.26
CA ASP A 121 28.51 -10.69 10.18
C ASP A 121 29.28 -11.50 11.26
N GLY A 122 28.98 -12.79 11.40
CA GLY A 122 29.71 -13.69 12.33
C GLY A 122 29.47 -13.44 13.82
N LYS A 123 28.43 -12.71 14.19
CA LYS A 123 28.05 -12.39 15.57
C LYS A 123 26.99 -13.38 16.08
N ILE A 124 27.43 -14.38 16.84
CA ILE A 124 26.57 -15.51 17.27
C ILE A 124 25.80 -15.29 18.57
N SER A 125 26.08 -14.22 19.30
CA SER A 125 25.39 -13.93 20.56
C SER A 125 24.06 -13.23 20.37
N SER A 126 23.06 -13.60 21.22
CA SER A 126 21.71 -13.00 21.20
C SER A 126 20.98 -13.18 19.88
N ILE A 127 21.08 -14.37 19.30
CA ILE A 127 20.38 -14.72 18.07
C ILE A 127 19.40 -15.86 18.38
N PRO A 128 18.11 -15.70 18.02
CA PRO A 128 17.17 -16.82 18.05
C PRO A 128 17.53 -17.89 17.01
N GLU A 129 16.89 -19.02 17.07
CA GLU A 129 16.97 -20.02 16.01
C GLU A 129 16.53 -19.38 14.69
N VAL A 130 17.34 -19.59 13.63
CA VAL A 130 17.10 -19.06 12.30
C VAL A 130 16.62 -20.18 11.40
N GLU A 131 15.44 -20.05 10.88
CA GLU A 131 14.83 -21.00 9.94
C GLU A 131 15.13 -20.58 8.49
N ASP A 132 15.14 -21.55 7.60
CA ASP A 132 15.26 -21.32 6.16
C ASP A 132 14.04 -20.53 5.62
N PRO A 133 14.18 -19.87 4.44
CA PRO A 133 13.07 -19.16 3.83
C PRO A 133 11.86 -20.05 3.62
N ALA A 134 10.70 -19.62 4.10
CA ALA A 134 9.44 -20.30 3.93
C ALA A 134 8.66 -19.72 2.76
N GLU A 135 8.06 -20.59 1.94
CA GLU A 135 7.14 -20.16 0.88
C GLU A 135 5.88 -19.53 1.49
N ARG A 136 5.40 -18.47 0.84
CA ARG A 136 4.14 -17.82 1.19
C ARG A 136 3.17 -17.91 0.02
N PRO A 137 1.85 -17.97 0.29
CA PRO A 137 0.83 -17.95 -0.75
C PRO A 137 0.90 -16.64 -1.56
N SER A 138 0.71 -16.76 -2.88
CA SER A 138 0.55 -15.58 -3.75
C SER A 138 -0.84 -14.98 -3.70
N ASP A 139 -1.80 -15.76 -3.21
CA ASP A 139 -3.22 -15.39 -3.11
C ASP A 139 -3.74 -15.69 -1.71
N MET A 140 -4.12 -14.66 -0.97
CA MET A 140 -4.55 -14.79 0.41
C MET A 140 -5.43 -13.62 0.84
N LEU A 141 -6.22 -13.86 1.90
CA LEU A 141 -6.74 -12.79 2.74
C LEU A 141 -5.80 -12.63 3.95
N TYR A 142 -5.77 -11.45 4.53
CA TYR A 142 -4.95 -11.19 5.70
C TYR A 142 -5.66 -10.27 6.69
N HIS A 143 -5.16 -10.21 7.93
CA HIS A 143 -5.58 -9.22 8.91
C HIS A 143 -4.36 -8.60 9.58
N ALA A 144 -4.41 -7.29 9.75
CA ALA A 144 -3.25 -6.50 10.19
C ALA A 144 -3.39 -5.91 11.59
N GLY A 145 -4.56 -5.95 12.21
CA GLY A 145 -4.84 -5.26 13.48
C GLY A 145 -4.77 -6.12 14.73
N LEU A 146 -4.88 -7.44 14.61
CA LEU A 146 -4.71 -8.35 15.74
C LEU A 146 -3.31 -8.92 15.71
N THR A 147 -2.40 -8.29 16.37
CA THR A 147 -1.03 -8.74 16.41
C THR A 147 -0.73 -9.48 17.69
N ASN A 148 -0.65 -10.81 17.58
CA ASN A 148 0.52 -11.44 18.16
C ASN A 148 1.71 -11.02 17.28
N PRO A 149 2.79 -10.41 17.80
CA PRO A 149 3.94 -10.00 17.00
C PRO A 149 4.56 -11.14 16.19
N ASP A 150 4.32 -12.39 16.58
CA ASP A 150 4.91 -13.57 15.98
C ASP A 150 4.04 -14.22 14.88
N ASP A 151 2.75 -13.87 14.77
CA ASP A 151 1.85 -14.49 13.83
C ASP A 151 1.52 -13.55 12.67
N GLU A 152 1.78 -14.00 11.47
CA GLU A 152 1.22 -13.43 10.26
C GLU A 152 -0.19 -14.01 10.09
N LEU A 153 -1.21 -13.16 10.21
CA LEU A 153 -2.61 -13.56 10.08
C LEU A 153 -2.98 -13.63 8.60
N GLU A 154 -2.74 -14.79 8.00
CA GLU A 154 -2.94 -15.05 6.58
C GLU A 154 -3.89 -16.25 6.40
N PHE A 155 -4.80 -16.14 5.43
CA PHE A 155 -5.86 -17.11 5.20
C PHE A 155 -5.96 -17.41 3.71
N LEU A 156 -6.00 -18.70 3.35
CA LEU A 156 -6.08 -19.15 1.96
C LEU A 156 -7.50 -19.08 1.39
N THR A 157 -8.51 -19.12 2.26
CA THR A 157 -9.92 -19.13 1.87
C THR A 157 -10.73 -18.05 2.58
N VAL A 158 -11.79 -17.60 1.92
CA VAL A 158 -12.75 -16.67 2.52
C VAL A 158 -13.40 -17.28 3.76
N ALA A 159 -13.69 -18.59 3.73
CA ALA A 159 -14.31 -19.29 4.85
C ALA A 159 -13.43 -19.28 6.11
N ASP A 160 -12.13 -19.54 5.97
CA ASP A 160 -11.19 -19.50 7.10
C ASP A 160 -11.05 -18.08 7.65
N TYR A 161 -10.99 -17.07 6.77
CA TYR A 161 -10.96 -15.68 7.17
C TYR A 161 -12.24 -15.24 7.91
N GLU A 162 -13.41 -15.63 7.40
CA GLU A 162 -14.67 -15.33 8.09
C GLU A 162 -14.79 -16.04 9.43
N LYS A 163 -14.30 -17.29 9.53
CA LYS A 163 -14.20 -17.99 10.82
C LYS A 163 -13.33 -17.20 11.79
N PHE A 164 -12.17 -16.76 11.36
CA PHE A 164 -11.29 -15.90 12.17
C PHE A 164 -12.01 -14.63 12.63
N MET A 165 -12.70 -13.93 11.72
CA MET A 165 -13.45 -12.73 12.07
C MET A 165 -14.54 -13.02 13.12
N LYS A 166 -15.25 -14.14 13.01
CA LYS A 166 -16.28 -14.56 13.97
C LYS A 166 -15.68 -14.90 15.34
N ASP A 167 -14.60 -15.67 15.36
CA ASP A 167 -13.89 -16.05 16.58
C ASP A 167 -13.36 -14.83 17.35
N ASN A 168 -12.99 -13.76 16.62
CA ASN A 168 -12.48 -12.50 17.18
C ASN A 168 -13.53 -11.38 17.30
N ARG A 169 -14.80 -11.67 17.09
CA ARG A 169 -15.94 -10.72 17.20
C ARG A 169 -15.84 -9.53 16.24
N LEU A 170 -15.13 -9.69 15.14
CA LEU A 170 -15.02 -8.69 14.07
C LEU A 170 -16.17 -8.82 13.06
N TYR A 171 -16.65 -10.04 12.82
CA TYR A 171 -17.74 -10.30 11.89
C TYR A 171 -19.08 -9.78 12.43
N LYS A 172 -19.79 -9.05 11.60
CA LYS A 172 -21.12 -8.51 11.93
C LYS A 172 -22.13 -9.02 10.90
N GLU A 173 -23.13 -9.76 11.37
CA GLU A 173 -24.15 -10.33 10.52
C GLU A 173 -24.93 -9.23 9.77
N GLY A 174 -25.10 -9.42 8.46
CA GLY A 174 -25.81 -8.46 7.61
C GLY A 174 -25.08 -7.14 7.35
N ALA A 175 -23.89 -6.94 7.88
CA ALA A 175 -23.11 -5.73 7.63
C ALA A 175 -22.56 -5.70 6.19
N ARG A 176 -22.40 -4.48 5.66
CA ARG A 176 -21.77 -4.25 4.36
C ARG A 176 -20.34 -4.74 4.36
N LYS A 177 -19.91 -5.20 3.19
CA LYS A 177 -18.59 -5.79 2.97
C LYS A 177 -17.73 -4.85 2.13
N ILE A 178 -16.49 -4.64 2.58
CA ILE A 178 -15.49 -3.84 1.88
C ILE A 178 -14.26 -4.69 1.66
N MET A 179 -13.83 -4.83 0.41
CA MET A 179 -12.55 -5.44 0.06
C MET A 179 -11.46 -4.37 -0.07
N ILE A 180 -10.27 -4.68 0.43
CA ILE A 180 -9.07 -3.86 0.25
C ILE A 180 -8.07 -4.69 -0.55
N THR A 181 -7.52 -4.12 -1.61
CA THR A 181 -6.50 -4.76 -2.45
C THR A 181 -5.37 -3.79 -2.80
N GLY A 182 -4.24 -4.34 -3.25
CA GLY A 182 -3.05 -3.56 -3.61
C GLY A 182 -2.27 -3.10 -2.38
N GLN A 183 -1.05 -3.61 -2.21
CA GLN A 183 -0.22 -3.32 -1.04
C GLN A 183 0.82 -2.23 -1.34
N MET A 184 0.38 -0.98 -1.44
CA MET A 184 1.27 0.18 -1.64
C MET A 184 1.55 0.95 -0.34
N ALA A 185 0.82 0.64 0.73
CA ALA A 185 0.96 1.25 2.05
C ALA A 185 0.50 0.26 3.13
N ASP A 186 0.78 0.58 4.39
CA ASP A 186 0.25 -0.16 5.52
C ASP A 186 -1.25 0.12 5.70
N ALA A 187 -2.05 -0.90 5.45
CA ALA A 187 -3.51 -0.80 5.51
C ALA A 187 -4.09 -0.94 6.93
N THR A 188 -3.27 -1.18 7.95
CA THR A 188 -3.74 -1.46 9.34
C THR A 188 -4.73 -0.42 9.83
N GLY A 189 -4.37 0.85 9.77
CA GLY A 189 -5.25 1.94 10.23
C GLY A 189 -6.56 2.03 9.44
N LEU A 190 -6.53 1.76 8.13
CA LEU A 190 -7.73 1.72 7.29
C LEU A 190 -8.64 0.55 7.66
N ILE A 191 -8.08 -0.63 7.85
CA ILE A 191 -8.84 -1.83 8.28
C ILE A 191 -9.54 -1.57 9.60
N GLU A 192 -8.80 -1.14 10.62
CA GLU A 192 -9.33 -0.85 11.95
C GLU A 192 -10.43 0.23 11.93
N ALA A 193 -10.24 1.29 11.16
CA ALA A 193 -11.22 2.36 11.04
C ALA A 193 -12.53 1.89 10.39
N LEU A 194 -12.45 1.05 9.35
CA LEU A 194 -13.63 0.49 8.69
C LEU A 194 -14.34 -0.55 9.56
N GLU A 195 -13.61 -1.39 10.28
CA GLU A 195 -14.20 -2.34 11.25
C GLU A 195 -14.92 -1.62 12.39
N LYS A 196 -14.34 -0.52 12.87
CA LYS A 196 -14.96 0.33 13.90
C LYS A 196 -16.27 0.96 13.42
N GLU A 197 -16.36 1.33 12.13
CA GLU A 197 -17.60 1.84 11.51
C GLU A 197 -18.65 0.74 11.32
N GLY A 198 -18.31 -0.51 11.48
CA GLY A 198 -19.26 -1.61 11.42
C GLY A 198 -19.24 -2.41 10.13
N TYR A 199 -18.26 -2.24 9.29
CA TYR A 199 -18.08 -3.03 8.07
C TYR A 199 -17.44 -4.39 8.35
N ASN A 200 -17.77 -5.38 7.52
CA ASN A 200 -16.95 -6.57 7.37
C ASN A 200 -15.86 -6.27 6.33
N VAL A 201 -14.59 -6.27 6.75
CA VAL A 201 -13.46 -5.84 5.95
C VAL A 201 -12.66 -7.06 5.50
N TYR A 202 -12.37 -7.12 4.20
CA TYR A 202 -11.67 -8.23 3.56
C TYR A 202 -10.39 -7.73 2.87
N PRO A 203 -9.27 -7.64 3.59
CA PRO A 203 -7.98 -7.32 2.99
C PRO A 203 -7.46 -8.51 2.18
N VAL A 204 -7.12 -8.27 0.92
CA VAL A 204 -6.72 -9.32 -0.04
C VAL A 204 -5.39 -8.96 -0.68
N GLN A 205 -4.49 -9.91 -0.67
CA GLN A 205 -3.34 -9.95 -1.56
C GLN A 205 -3.56 -11.05 -2.58
N SER A 206 -3.55 -10.73 -3.87
CA SER A 206 -3.83 -11.73 -4.89
C SER A 206 -3.14 -11.41 -6.21
N MET A 207 -2.50 -12.43 -6.79
CA MET A 207 -1.94 -12.40 -8.14
C MET A 207 -2.91 -12.98 -9.18
N THR A 208 -3.66 -14.03 -8.83
CA THR A 208 -4.45 -14.83 -9.78
C THR A 208 -5.90 -15.07 -9.37
N LYS A 209 -6.23 -14.99 -8.08
CA LYS A 209 -7.54 -15.37 -7.53
C LYS A 209 -8.45 -14.20 -7.16
N PHE A 210 -8.11 -12.98 -7.51
CA PHE A 210 -8.85 -11.80 -7.06
C PHE A 210 -10.33 -11.84 -7.48
N MET A 211 -10.63 -12.23 -8.71
CA MET A 211 -12.02 -12.40 -9.18
C MET A 211 -12.78 -13.45 -8.38
N SER A 212 -12.13 -14.57 -8.05
CA SER A 212 -12.73 -15.61 -7.22
C SER A 212 -13.08 -15.10 -5.82
N PHE A 213 -12.18 -14.36 -5.20
CA PHE A 213 -12.44 -13.74 -3.89
C PHE A 213 -13.59 -12.73 -3.94
N ILE A 214 -13.67 -11.91 -5.00
CA ILE A 214 -14.80 -10.98 -5.18
C ILE A 214 -16.11 -11.74 -5.31
N ASP A 215 -16.14 -12.82 -6.08
CA ASP A 215 -17.35 -13.64 -6.27
C ASP A 215 -17.82 -14.30 -4.97
N GLU A 216 -16.90 -14.74 -4.13
CA GLU A 216 -17.25 -15.33 -2.83
C GLU A 216 -17.70 -14.27 -1.82
N VAL A 217 -16.97 -13.16 -1.73
CA VAL A 217 -17.24 -12.10 -0.74
C VAL A 217 -18.47 -11.28 -1.12
N GLN A 218 -18.68 -10.97 -2.39
CA GLN A 218 -19.72 -10.06 -2.88
C GLN A 218 -19.66 -8.69 -2.18
N PRO A 219 -18.55 -7.93 -2.33
CA PRO A 219 -18.36 -6.67 -1.61
C PRO A 219 -19.30 -5.57 -2.13
N ASN A 220 -19.64 -4.64 -1.27
CA ASN A 220 -20.36 -3.41 -1.63
C ASN A 220 -19.41 -2.34 -2.20
N ALA A 221 -18.16 -2.36 -1.77
CA ALA A 221 -17.12 -1.49 -2.27
C ALA A 221 -15.76 -2.19 -2.28
N ILE A 222 -14.90 -1.75 -3.19
CA ILE A 222 -13.49 -2.15 -3.27
C ILE A 222 -12.63 -0.91 -3.09
N ILE A 223 -11.61 -1.02 -2.26
CA ILE A 223 -10.55 -0.03 -2.11
C ILE A 223 -9.30 -0.63 -2.74
N ASN A 224 -8.88 -0.08 -3.87
CA ASN A 224 -7.66 -0.48 -4.56
C ASN A 224 -6.53 0.52 -4.26
N MET A 225 -5.51 0.07 -3.54
CA MET A 225 -4.35 0.89 -3.20
C MET A 225 -3.22 0.79 -4.25
N ALA A 226 -3.34 -0.09 -5.24
CA ALA A 226 -2.35 -0.25 -6.29
C ALA A 226 -2.48 0.83 -7.37
N HIS A 227 -1.38 1.06 -8.09
CA HIS A 227 -1.39 1.90 -9.28
C HIS A 227 -1.95 1.18 -10.50
N GLY A 228 -2.37 1.96 -11.49
CA GLY A 228 -2.71 1.46 -12.80
C GLY A 228 -4.11 0.87 -12.87
N ARG A 229 -4.35 0.11 -13.93
CA ARG A 229 -5.65 -0.46 -14.25
C ARG A 229 -5.86 -1.83 -13.62
N MET A 230 -7.09 -2.09 -13.19
CA MET A 230 -7.51 -3.44 -12.77
C MET A 230 -7.88 -4.33 -13.98
N GLY A 231 -8.07 -3.73 -15.15
CA GLY A 231 -8.39 -4.42 -16.40
C GLY A 231 -9.88 -4.45 -16.75
N ASP A 232 -10.18 -4.61 -18.04
CA ASP A 232 -11.55 -4.46 -18.57
C ASP A 232 -12.53 -5.48 -18.00
N LYS A 233 -12.12 -6.72 -17.77
CA LYS A 233 -12.95 -7.76 -17.14
C LYS A 233 -13.43 -7.34 -15.75
N MET A 234 -12.53 -6.72 -14.97
CA MET A 234 -12.87 -6.22 -13.65
C MET A 234 -13.86 -5.05 -13.75
N VAL A 235 -13.61 -4.11 -14.65
CA VAL A 235 -14.47 -2.96 -14.88
C VAL A 235 -15.90 -3.40 -15.24
N ASP A 236 -16.03 -4.34 -16.16
CA ASP A 236 -17.33 -4.90 -16.56
C ASP A 236 -18.04 -5.59 -15.39
N TYR A 237 -17.30 -6.32 -14.58
CA TYR A 237 -17.84 -6.99 -13.39
C TYR A 237 -18.33 -5.97 -12.35
N LEU A 238 -17.52 -4.97 -12.00
CA LEU A 238 -17.89 -3.92 -11.05
C LEU A 238 -19.13 -3.16 -11.50
N LYS A 239 -19.21 -2.84 -12.79
CA LYS A 239 -20.36 -2.17 -13.40
C LYS A 239 -21.63 -3.03 -13.35
N ALA A 240 -21.51 -4.31 -13.71
CA ALA A 240 -22.65 -5.24 -13.70
C ALA A 240 -23.23 -5.47 -12.30
N LYS A 241 -22.38 -5.46 -11.28
CA LYS A 241 -22.76 -5.67 -9.88
C LYS A 241 -22.99 -4.38 -9.09
N ASN A 242 -22.77 -3.21 -9.70
CA ASN A 242 -22.84 -1.89 -9.06
C ASN A 242 -21.94 -1.80 -7.79
N ILE A 243 -20.73 -2.31 -7.90
CA ILE A 243 -19.72 -2.25 -6.81
C ILE A 243 -18.95 -0.95 -6.94
N LEU A 244 -18.87 -0.18 -5.85
CA LEU A 244 -18.10 1.06 -5.81
C LEU A 244 -16.61 0.76 -5.78
N LEU A 245 -15.82 1.53 -6.54
CA LEU A 245 -14.37 1.46 -6.55
C LEU A 245 -13.79 2.77 -6.03
N PHE A 246 -12.94 2.67 -5.00
CA PHE A 246 -12.13 3.77 -4.48
C PHE A 246 -10.65 3.44 -4.72
N ALA A 247 -9.90 4.42 -5.19
CA ALA A 247 -8.46 4.31 -5.40
C ALA A 247 -7.72 5.43 -4.64
N PRO A 248 -7.53 5.28 -3.32
CA PRO A 248 -6.80 6.27 -2.54
C PRO A 248 -5.33 6.29 -2.94
N LEU A 249 -4.72 7.48 -2.85
CA LEU A 249 -3.35 7.70 -3.24
C LEU A 249 -2.41 7.47 -2.07
N THR A 250 -1.25 6.89 -2.39
CA THR A 250 -0.08 6.83 -1.51
C THR A 250 0.90 7.90 -1.95
N ILE A 251 1.09 8.92 -1.14
CA ILE A 251 2.00 10.04 -1.42
C ILE A 251 3.44 9.55 -1.28
N ASN A 252 4.26 9.84 -2.30
CA ASN A 252 5.64 9.39 -2.38
C ASN A 252 6.64 10.38 -1.77
N SER A 253 6.29 10.97 -0.65
CA SER A 253 7.12 11.88 0.14
C SER A 253 6.74 11.82 1.60
N LEU A 254 7.59 12.38 2.47
CA LEU A 254 7.25 12.58 3.87
C LEU A 254 6.03 13.48 4.00
N VAL A 255 5.17 13.21 4.98
CA VAL A 255 3.93 13.96 5.19
C VAL A 255 4.19 15.46 5.34
N ASP A 256 5.21 15.85 6.09
CA ASP A 256 5.57 17.26 6.31
C ASP A 256 6.08 17.96 5.05
N GLU A 257 6.75 17.23 4.16
CA GLU A 257 7.20 17.75 2.87
C GLU A 257 6.00 17.96 1.94
N TRP A 258 5.12 16.96 1.87
CA TRP A 258 3.92 17.02 1.06
C TRP A 258 2.98 18.17 1.48
N GLU A 259 2.79 18.38 2.78
CA GLU A 259 1.93 19.47 3.30
C GLU A 259 2.46 20.85 2.93
N LYS A 260 3.75 20.99 2.75
CA LYS A 260 4.41 22.26 2.39
C LYS A 260 4.54 22.46 0.89
N ASP A 261 4.33 21.42 0.09
CA ASP A 261 4.48 21.48 -1.36
C ASP A 261 3.25 22.12 -2.03
N PRO A 262 3.38 23.35 -2.59
CA PRO A 262 2.27 24.01 -3.26
C PRO A 262 1.93 23.42 -4.63
N MET A 263 2.82 22.61 -5.22
CA MET A 263 2.65 22.04 -6.56
C MET A 263 1.83 20.77 -6.56
N GLY A 264 1.84 20.02 -5.45
CA GLY A 264 1.14 18.76 -5.33
C GLY A 264 1.64 17.70 -6.31
N MET A 265 0.72 16.82 -6.72
CA MET A 265 1.03 15.70 -7.61
C MET A 265 1.05 16.11 -9.07
N ALA A 266 2.03 15.63 -9.83
CA ALA A 266 2.18 15.93 -11.26
C ALA A 266 2.74 14.75 -12.06
N GLY A 267 2.72 14.85 -13.39
CA GLY A 267 3.36 13.93 -14.32
C GLY A 267 2.83 12.51 -14.27
N GLY A 268 3.73 11.54 -14.43
CA GLY A 268 3.40 10.12 -14.51
C GLY A 268 2.75 9.58 -13.24
N PHE A 269 3.10 10.11 -12.08
CA PHE A 269 2.51 9.68 -10.81
C PHE A 269 1.01 10.07 -10.74
N MET A 270 0.64 11.27 -11.16
CA MET A 270 -0.76 11.68 -11.28
C MET A 270 -1.52 10.81 -12.29
N SER A 271 -0.90 10.52 -13.43
CA SER A 271 -1.51 9.67 -14.45
C SER A 271 -1.81 8.27 -13.93
N GLN A 272 -0.86 7.64 -13.26
CA GLN A 272 -1.03 6.28 -12.74
C GLN A 272 -1.97 6.18 -11.54
N SER A 273 -2.01 7.22 -10.70
CA SER A 273 -2.71 7.17 -9.41
C SER A 273 -4.11 7.79 -9.46
N ILE A 274 -4.40 8.65 -10.42
CA ILE A 274 -5.70 9.31 -10.57
C ILE A 274 -6.35 8.95 -11.90
N VAL A 275 -5.71 9.31 -13.02
CA VAL A 275 -6.32 9.20 -14.35
C VAL A 275 -6.60 7.75 -14.71
N THR A 276 -5.63 6.86 -14.51
CA THR A 276 -5.77 5.44 -14.86
C THR A 276 -6.84 4.72 -14.02
N PRO A 277 -6.90 4.88 -12.68
CA PRO A 277 -7.99 4.33 -11.90
C PRO A 277 -9.37 4.90 -12.24
N GLU A 278 -9.48 6.16 -12.65
CA GLU A 278 -10.76 6.74 -13.10
C GLU A 278 -11.31 6.06 -14.37
N ILE A 279 -10.43 5.58 -15.25
CA ILE A 279 -10.85 4.77 -16.42
C ILE A 279 -11.53 3.47 -15.97
N ASP A 280 -11.12 2.90 -14.85
CA ASP A 280 -11.73 1.72 -14.24
C ASP A 280 -13.01 2.03 -13.43
N GLY A 281 -13.40 3.30 -13.35
CA GLY A 281 -14.57 3.73 -12.61
C GLY A 281 -14.31 4.11 -11.16
N ALA A 282 -13.03 4.29 -10.77
CA ALA A 282 -12.70 4.79 -9.44
C ALA A 282 -13.24 6.21 -9.23
N ILE A 283 -13.82 6.42 -8.06
CA ILE A 283 -14.44 7.69 -7.68
C ILE A 283 -13.68 8.32 -6.52
N ARG A 284 -13.74 9.65 -6.43
CA ARG A 284 -13.20 10.43 -5.32
C ARG A 284 -11.71 10.15 -5.09
N PRO A 285 -10.82 10.48 -6.04
CA PRO A 285 -9.38 10.41 -5.79
C PRO A 285 -9.02 11.19 -4.53
N PHE A 286 -8.24 10.57 -3.65
CA PHE A 286 -8.00 11.09 -2.31
C PHE A 286 -6.62 10.70 -1.81
N ALA A 287 -5.80 11.67 -1.45
CA ALA A 287 -4.51 11.42 -0.82
C ALA A 287 -4.73 10.90 0.60
N LEU A 288 -4.54 9.61 0.81
CA LEU A 288 -4.82 8.94 2.08
C LEU A 288 -3.56 8.58 2.84
N PHE A 289 -2.55 8.08 2.15
CA PHE A 289 -1.30 7.60 2.75
C PHE A 289 -0.16 8.54 2.43
N ALA A 290 0.76 8.67 3.38
CA ALA A 290 2.01 9.41 3.21
C ALA A 290 3.15 8.70 3.94
N GLN A 291 4.39 9.14 3.71
CA GLN A 291 5.56 8.55 4.33
C GLN A 291 5.86 9.20 5.68
N TYR A 292 6.31 8.37 6.61
CA TYR A 292 6.77 8.74 7.96
C TYR A 292 8.10 8.08 8.22
N GLU A 293 9.01 8.75 8.89
CA GLU A 293 10.27 8.16 9.36
C GLU A 293 10.10 7.55 10.75
N ASP A 294 10.70 6.37 10.95
CA ASP A 294 10.82 5.77 12.27
C ASP A 294 12.08 6.31 13.01
N GLU A 295 12.33 5.80 14.22
CA GLU A 295 13.46 6.22 15.06
C GLU A 295 14.83 5.94 14.42
N GLU A 296 14.91 4.98 13.48
CA GLU A 296 16.12 4.63 12.73
C GLU A 296 16.22 5.40 11.39
N GLY A 297 15.25 6.29 11.06
CA GLY A 297 15.21 7.05 9.83
C GLY A 297 14.68 6.25 8.62
N LEU A 298 14.09 5.08 8.85
CA LEU A 298 13.47 4.27 7.80
C LEU A 298 12.04 4.75 7.53
N ARG A 299 11.64 4.70 6.27
CA ARG A 299 10.35 5.20 5.85
C ARG A 299 9.27 4.12 5.88
N HIS A 300 8.09 4.51 6.34
CA HIS A 300 6.86 3.73 6.35
C HIS A 300 5.75 4.54 5.71
N SER A 301 4.85 3.87 4.99
CA SER A 301 3.65 4.51 4.43
C SER A 301 2.45 4.18 5.30
N TYR A 302 1.91 5.18 6.00
CA TYR A 302 0.74 5.07 6.85
C TYR A 302 -0.39 5.98 6.39
N ALA A 303 -1.62 5.63 6.75
CA ALA A 303 -2.74 6.54 6.59
C ALA A 303 -2.56 7.80 7.43
N VAL A 304 -2.76 8.96 6.82
CA VAL A 304 -2.76 10.25 7.52
C VAL A 304 -4.05 10.34 8.37
N PRO A 305 -3.97 10.50 9.70
CA PRO A 305 -5.12 10.29 10.59
C PRO A 305 -6.37 11.10 10.27
N GLU A 306 -6.21 12.42 10.01
CA GLU A 306 -7.35 13.28 9.68
C GLU A 306 -7.94 12.96 8.31
N ARG A 307 -7.09 12.58 7.37
CA ARG A 307 -7.52 12.17 6.03
C ARG A 307 -8.21 10.80 6.06
N LEU A 308 -7.75 9.88 6.90
CA LEU A 308 -8.40 8.59 7.12
C LEU A 308 -9.84 8.77 7.61
N LYS A 309 -10.06 9.64 8.58
CA LYS A 309 -11.41 9.97 9.07
C LYS A 309 -12.32 10.50 7.96
N THR A 310 -11.80 11.41 7.14
CA THR A 310 -12.54 11.97 5.99
C THR A 310 -12.83 10.91 4.93
N PHE A 311 -11.86 10.05 4.64
CA PHE A 311 -12.02 8.97 3.66
C PHE A 311 -13.08 7.95 4.06
N VAL A 312 -13.05 7.49 5.32
CA VAL A 312 -14.06 6.58 5.86
C VAL A 312 -15.46 7.21 5.84
N SER A 313 -15.58 8.49 6.20
CA SER A 313 -16.84 9.24 6.11
C SER A 313 -17.34 9.33 4.65
N THR A 314 -16.43 9.50 3.69
CA THR A 314 -16.77 9.52 2.26
C THR A 314 -17.33 8.17 1.81
N ILE A 315 -16.70 7.06 2.19
CA ILE A 315 -17.20 5.70 1.89
C ILE A 315 -18.60 5.51 2.47
N ASN A 316 -18.82 5.87 3.73
CA ASN A 316 -20.12 5.80 4.40
C ASN A 316 -21.19 6.54 3.61
N ASN A 317 -20.89 7.77 3.17
CA ASN A 317 -21.84 8.60 2.43
C ASN A 317 -22.21 7.99 1.07
N TYR A 318 -21.24 7.48 0.32
CA TYR A 318 -21.50 6.83 -0.98
C TYR A 318 -22.29 5.53 -0.81
N LEU A 319 -21.97 4.69 0.15
CA LEU A 319 -22.72 3.46 0.42
C LEU A 319 -24.15 3.76 0.90
N ASN A 320 -24.34 4.82 1.69
CA ASN A 320 -25.66 5.25 2.13
C ASN A 320 -26.53 5.78 0.97
N LEU A 321 -25.93 6.46 -0.02
CA LEU A 321 -26.67 6.89 -1.22
C LEU A 321 -27.31 5.72 -1.98
N ASN A 322 -26.64 4.56 -2.00
CA ASN A 322 -27.16 3.37 -2.68
C ASN A 322 -28.31 2.69 -1.94
N THR A 323 -28.47 2.92 -0.66
CA THR A 323 -29.43 2.20 0.20
C THR A 323 -30.55 3.07 0.73
N LYS A 324 -30.37 4.39 0.85
CA LYS A 324 -31.41 5.30 1.28
C LYS A 324 -32.54 5.38 0.27
N PRO A 325 -33.81 5.34 0.70
CA PRO A 325 -34.92 5.69 -0.16
C PRO A 325 -34.81 7.13 -0.66
N ASN A 326 -35.35 7.41 -1.83
CA ASN A 326 -35.22 8.74 -2.45
C ASN A 326 -35.75 9.87 -1.56
N SER A 327 -36.81 9.60 -0.83
CA SER A 327 -37.43 10.55 0.12
C SER A 327 -36.53 11.04 1.24
N GLU A 328 -35.47 10.28 1.54
CA GLU A 328 -34.48 10.64 2.59
C GLU A 328 -33.20 11.28 1.99
N LYS A 329 -33.08 11.32 0.66
CA LYS A 329 -31.93 11.93 0.00
C LYS A 329 -32.08 13.44 -0.04
N LYS A 330 -30.98 14.15 0.29
CA LYS A 330 -30.91 15.60 0.17
C LYS A 330 -30.16 15.97 -1.11
N VAL A 331 -30.79 16.79 -1.95
CA VAL A 331 -30.21 17.24 -3.21
C VAL A 331 -29.92 18.72 -3.13
N ALA A 332 -28.70 19.13 -3.48
CA ALA A 332 -28.33 20.52 -3.67
C ALA A 332 -28.09 20.80 -5.16
N ILE A 333 -28.77 21.79 -5.69
CA ILE A 333 -28.61 22.20 -7.07
C ILE A 333 -27.87 23.54 -7.08
N TYR A 334 -26.68 23.54 -7.66
CA TYR A 334 -25.87 24.74 -7.83
C TYR A 334 -26.07 25.31 -9.21
N TYR A 335 -26.26 26.62 -9.28
CA TYR A 335 -26.32 27.35 -10.55
C TYR A 335 -25.42 28.59 -10.48
N TYR A 336 -24.94 29.00 -11.63
CA TYR A 336 -24.13 30.21 -11.76
C TYR A 336 -24.94 31.33 -12.45
N LYS A 337 -24.86 32.53 -11.87
CA LYS A 337 -25.37 33.75 -12.47
C LYS A 337 -24.19 34.72 -12.63
N GLY A 338 -23.82 35.02 -13.87
CA GLY A 338 -22.73 35.94 -14.17
C GLY A 338 -22.96 37.36 -13.66
N PRO A 339 -21.91 38.10 -13.34
CA PRO A 339 -22.01 39.51 -12.94
C PRO A 339 -22.75 40.33 -14.02
N GLY A 340 -23.70 41.12 -13.60
CA GLY A 340 -24.48 41.99 -14.53
C GLY A 340 -25.53 41.28 -15.37
N GLN A 341 -25.74 39.99 -15.23
CA GLN A 341 -26.74 39.23 -15.93
C GLN A 341 -28.05 39.13 -15.13
N ASN A 342 -29.17 39.35 -15.78
CA ASN A 342 -30.52 39.24 -15.18
C ASN A 342 -31.16 37.86 -15.37
N ALA A 343 -30.56 36.99 -16.19
CA ALA A 343 -31.03 35.63 -16.46
C ALA A 343 -29.93 34.61 -16.22
N LEU A 344 -30.38 33.39 -15.85
CA LEU A 344 -29.51 32.23 -15.79
C LEU A 344 -29.18 31.79 -17.21
N THR A 345 -27.89 31.50 -17.46
CA THR A 345 -27.42 31.00 -18.75
C THR A 345 -26.68 29.67 -18.55
N ALA A 346 -26.86 28.73 -19.46
CA ALA A 346 -26.18 27.45 -19.45
C ALA A 346 -25.98 26.94 -20.88
N ALA A 347 -25.08 27.55 -21.63
CA ALA A 347 -24.68 27.13 -22.98
C ALA A 347 -25.82 26.78 -23.92
N GLY A 348 -26.88 27.59 -23.96
CA GLY A 348 -28.06 27.36 -24.78
C GLY A 348 -29.14 26.49 -24.15
N MET A 349 -28.96 26.02 -22.91
CA MET A 349 -29.99 25.33 -22.15
C MET A 349 -31.06 26.34 -21.64
N GLU A 350 -32.32 25.98 -21.74
CA GLU A 350 -33.40 26.68 -21.08
C GLU A 350 -33.44 26.33 -19.58
N VAL A 351 -32.81 27.14 -18.74
CA VAL A 351 -32.57 26.80 -17.34
C VAL A 351 -33.86 26.66 -16.53
N VAL A 352 -34.82 27.57 -16.68
CA VAL A 352 -36.07 27.54 -15.89
C VAL A 352 -36.93 26.35 -16.24
N PRO A 353 -37.25 26.05 -17.51
CA PRO A 353 -37.96 24.84 -17.87
C PRO A 353 -37.23 23.57 -17.51
N SER A 354 -35.93 23.53 -17.66
CA SER A 354 -35.10 22.36 -17.27
C SER A 354 -35.15 22.08 -15.77
N LEU A 355 -35.01 23.13 -14.94
CA LEU A 355 -35.15 23.01 -13.50
C LEU A 355 -36.55 22.55 -13.08
N TYR A 356 -37.60 23.11 -13.70
CA TYR A 356 -38.97 22.70 -13.45
C TYR A 356 -39.18 21.21 -13.75
N ASN A 357 -38.73 20.76 -14.92
CA ASN A 357 -38.85 19.36 -15.32
C ASN A 357 -38.05 18.44 -14.38
N LEU A 358 -36.85 18.84 -13.94
CA LEU A 358 -36.07 18.11 -12.96
C LEU A 358 -36.84 17.97 -11.64
N LEU A 359 -37.38 19.05 -11.10
CA LEU A 359 -38.12 19.02 -9.84
C LEU A 359 -39.41 18.17 -9.94
N VAL A 360 -40.11 18.23 -11.06
CA VAL A 360 -41.28 17.37 -11.32
C VAL A 360 -40.87 15.91 -11.31
N ARG A 361 -39.75 15.56 -11.99
CA ARG A 361 -39.25 14.20 -12.04
C ARG A 361 -38.78 13.70 -10.66
N MET A 362 -38.08 14.52 -9.93
CA MET A 362 -37.67 14.20 -8.55
C MET A 362 -38.87 13.91 -7.64
N LYS A 363 -39.95 14.71 -7.77
CA LYS A 363 -41.19 14.46 -7.02
C LYS A 363 -41.86 13.13 -7.41
N GLN A 364 -41.79 12.73 -8.69
CA GLN A 364 -42.35 11.45 -9.18
C GLN A 364 -41.56 10.24 -8.68
N GLU A 365 -40.24 10.39 -8.50
CA GLU A 365 -39.35 9.31 -8.04
C GLU A 365 -39.28 9.20 -6.50
N GLY A 366 -40.00 10.05 -5.76
CA GLY A 366 -40.02 10.09 -4.29
C GLY A 366 -38.99 11.05 -3.74
#